data_c7afb4b4b9ef0904165347f62756ef9d
#
_entry.id   c7afb4b4b9ef0904165347f62756ef9d
#
_cell.length_a   1.000
_cell.length_b   1.000
_cell.length_c   1.000
_cell.angle_alpha   90.00
_cell.angle_beta   90.00
_cell.angle_gamma   90.00
#
_symmetry.space_group_name_H-M   'P 1'
#
loop_
_entity.id
_entity.type
_entity.pdbx_description
1 polymer ?
#
loop_
_entity_poly.entity_id
_entity_poly.type
_entity_poly.pdbx_seq_one_letter_code
_entity_poly.pdbx_strand_id
1 'polypeptide(L)'
;MINKNFFKGENKLNNFNEQVVRRAKKPKNLIIKIVAVLLLILVPATIFALAFVITAYLVYVAFFVFLGGIYAVWYVLSIQKVDFEYSVSGNELTVAKVIALRKRKNICKIQINEIERLEKDDTEIKKMRFLKTFIAARDIDAKDENYFAVFNSPAYGRCLLVFTPNEDILNGMKPHLNKNIVVQLFYKRKMS
;
A
#
# COMPACT_ATOMS: atom_id res chain seq x y z
N MET A 1 -1.25 23.81 -15.29
CA MET A 1 -0.65 22.64 -15.99
C MET A 1 0.80 22.54 -15.56
N ILE A 2 1.09 21.74 -14.52
CA ILE A 2 2.46 21.53 -14.03
C ILE A 2 3.02 20.30 -14.73
N ASN A 3 4.11 20.54 -15.45
CA ASN A 3 4.79 19.61 -16.35
C ASN A 3 5.32 18.37 -15.58
N LYS A 4 4.74 17.20 -15.86
CA LYS A 4 5.08 15.89 -15.27
C LYS A 4 6.41 15.29 -15.74
N ASN A 5 7.18 16.00 -16.57
CA ASN A 5 8.36 15.46 -17.25
C ASN A 5 9.70 15.87 -16.63
N PHE A 6 9.73 16.51 -15.44
CA PHE A 6 10.99 17.01 -14.88
C PHE A 6 11.82 15.99 -14.08
N PHE A 7 11.31 14.77 -13.88
CA PHE A 7 12.04 13.72 -13.15
C PHE A 7 12.51 12.53 -14.02
N LYS A 8 12.66 12.73 -15.34
CA LYS A 8 13.21 11.70 -16.24
C LYS A 8 14.65 12.01 -16.65
N GLY A 9 15.45 12.54 -15.74
CA GLY A 9 16.86 12.88 -15.93
C GLY A 9 17.77 12.02 -15.06
N GLU A 10 18.51 11.14 -15.71
CA GLU A 10 19.86 10.69 -15.34
C GLU A 10 20.10 10.07 -13.94
N ASN A 11 19.95 8.74 -13.84
CA ASN A 11 20.86 7.94 -13.02
C ASN A 11 21.08 6.56 -13.64
N LYS A 12 21.86 6.53 -14.71
CA LYS A 12 22.34 5.31 -15.39
C LYS A 12 23.51 4.63 -14.66
N LEU A 13 23.87 5.06 -13.46
CA LEU A 13 25.07 4.55 -12.74
C LEU A 13 24.81 3.74 -11.48
N ASN A 14 23.56 3.64 -11.02
CA ASN A 14 23.21 2.65 -10.00
C ASN A 14 21.92 1.97 -10.48
N ASN A 15 21.90 0.61 -10.48
CA ASN A 15 20.68 -0.20 -10.74
C ASN A 15 19.64 -0.01 -9.60
N PHE A 16 19.26 1.25 -9.36
CA PHE A 16 18.26 1.64 -8.37
C PHE A 16 16.96 1.94 -9.10
N ASN A 17 16.00 1.04 -8.96
CA ASN A 17 14.65 1.22 -9.47
C ASN A 17 13.69 1.41 -8.30
N GLU A 18 12.88 2.47 -8.35
CA GLU A 18 11.89 2.77 -7.32
C GLU A 18 10.51 2.96 -7.94
N GLN A 19 9.50 2.42 -7.28
CA GLN A 19 8.10 2.55 -7.67
C GLN A 19 7.25 2.83 -6.45
N VAL A 20 6.36 3.84 -6.55
CA VAL A 20 5.33 4.10 -5.55
C VAL A 20 3.98 3.64 -6.08
N VAL A 21 3.34 2.73 -5.37
CA VAL A 21 2.04 2.16 -5.73
C VAL A 21 1.00 2.61 -4.71
N ARG A 22 0.01 3.36 -5.17
CA ARG A 22 -1.12 3.78 -4.33
C ARG A 22 -2.10 2.64 -4.16
N ARG A 23 -2.45 2.36 -2.91
CA ARG A 23 -3.49 1.37 -2.60
C ARG A 23 -4.83 1.79 -3.17
N ALA A 24 -5.54 0.85 -3.80
CA ALA A 24 -6.89 1.07 -4.30
C ALA A 24 -7.85 1.42 -3.15
N LYS A 25 -8.78 2.36 -3.41
CA LYS A 25 -9.76 2.79 -2.42
C LYS A 25 -10.83 1.70 -2.27
N LYS A 26 -10.90 1.06 -1.12
CA LYS A 26 -11.98 0.09 -0.84
C LYS A 26 -13.30 0.82 -0.54
N PRO A 27 -14.47 0.26 -0.93
CA PRO A 27 -15.78 0.88 -0.65
C PRO A 27 -16.02 1.07 0.86
N LYS A 28 -15.49 0.22 1.72
CA LYS A 28 -15.51 0.40 3.19
C LYS A 28 -14.93 1.74 3.64
N ASN A 29 -13.90 2.24 2.96
CA ASN A 29 -13.30 3.53 3.27
C ASN A 29 -14.25 4.70 2.96
N LEU A 30 -15.14 4.55 1.97
CA LEU A 30 -16.16 5.53 1.65
C LEU A 30 -17.23 5.60 2.75
N ILE A 31 -17.69 4.43 3.23
CA ILE A 31 -18.66 4.34 4.33
C ILE A 31 -18.10 5.03 5.60
N ILE A 32 -16.86 4.73 5.96
CA ILE A 32 -16.20 5.37 7.13
C ILE A 32 -16.18 6.89 6.97
N LYS A 33 -15.94 7.41 5.76
CA LYS A 33 -15.96 8.85 5.50
C LYS A 33 -17.33 9.45 5.69
N ILE A 34 -18.36 8.82 5.13
CA ILE A 34 -19.76 9.29 5.25
C ILE A 34 -20.18 9.30 6.71
N VAL A 35 -19.91 8.22 7.45
CA VAL A 35 -20.24 8.11 8.88
C VAL A 35 -19.49 9.18 9.69
N ALA A 36 -18.20 9.39 9.42
CA ALA A 36 -17.40 10.39 10.13
C ALA A 36 -17.92 11.82 9.90
N VAL A 37 -18.30 12.16 8.66
CA VAL A 37 -18.89 13.47 8.34
C VAL A 37 -20.28 13.64 8.96
N LEU A 38 -21.09 12.58 8.96
CA LEU A 38 -22.43 12.60 9.56
C LEU A 38 -22.34 12.80 11.08
N LEU A 39 -21.42 12.13 11.76
CA LEU A 39 -21.17 12.33 13.19
C LEU A 39 -20.62 13.73 13.50
N LEU A 40 -19.76 14.28 12.63
CA LEU A 40 -19.26 15.65 12.77
C LEU A 40 -20.37 16.70 12.81
N ILE A 41 -21.47 16.46 12.11
CA ILE A 41 -22.61 17.38 12.05
C ILE A 41 -23.61 17.06 13.17
N LEU A 42 -24.02 15.81 13.33
CA LEU A 42 -25.07 15.41 14.26
C LEU A 42 -24.70 15.65 15.73
N VAL A 43 -23.47 15.33 16.13
CA VAL A 43 -23.05 15.41 17.54
C VAL A 43 -23.06 16.88 18.02
N PRO A 44 -22.43 17.87 17.37
CA PRO A 44 -22.52 19.26 17.79
C PRO A 44 -23.96 19.82 17.69
N ALA A 45 -24.70 19.41 16.66
CA ALA A 45 -26.11 19.88 16.50
C ALA A 45 -27.03 19.43 17.64
N THR A 46 -26.88 18.20 18.13
CA THR A 46 -27.64 17.73 19.30
C THR A 46 -27.26 18.47 20.57
N ILE A 47 -25.96 18.72 20.79
CA ILE A 47 -25.49 19.50 21.95
C ILE A 47 -26.02 20.94 21.87
N PHE A 48 -26.00 21.54 20.68
CA PHE A 48 -26.51 22.87 20.43
C PHE A 48 -28.04 22.97 20.71
N ALA A 49 -28.82 21.97 20.27
CA ALA A 49 -30.23 21.89 20.54
C ALA A 49 -30.53 21.76 22.06
N LEU A 50 -29.74 20.97 22.78
CA LEU A 50 -29.85 20.84 24.23
C LEU A 50 -29.54 22.16 24.97
N ALA A 51 -28.75 23.04 24.38
CA ALA A 51 -28.43 24.33 24.97
C ALA A 51 -29.69 25.22 25.23
N PHE A 52 -30.71 25.09 24.38
CA PHE A 52 -31.97 25.83 24.54
C PHE A 52 -32.85 25.31 25.69
N VAL A 53 -32.66 24.04 26.09
CA VAL A 53 -33.48 23.38 27.10
C VAL A 53 -32.81 23.41 28.48
N ILE A 54 -31.47 23.21 28.51
CA ILE A 54 -30.74 22.99 29.77
C ILE A 54 -30.01 24.27 30.21
N THR A 55 -29.06 24.75 29.38
CA THR A 55 -28.26 25.93 29.71
C THR A 55 -27.51 26.46 28.48
N ALA A 56 -27.43 27.80 28.38
CA ALA A 56 -26.73 28.48 27.29
C ALA A 56 -25.22 28.14 27.22
N TYR A 57 -24.61 27.70 28.30
CA TYR A 57 -23.20 27.31 28.29
C TYR A 57 -22.89 26.13 27.35
N LEU A 58 -23.87 25.29 27.03
CA LEU A 58 -23.71 24.19 26.10
C LEU A 58 -23.41 24.67 24.67
N VAL A 59 -23.70 25.90 24.31
CA VAL A 59 -23.29 26.48 23.01
C VAL A 59 -21.77 26.48 22.86
N TYR A 60 -21.05 26.87 23.89
CA TYR A 60 -19.56 26.81 23.86
C TYR A 60 -19.04 25.40 23.75
N VAL A 61 -19.66 24.46 24.46
CA VAL A 61 -19.31 23.05 24.38
C VAL A 61 -19.52 22.51 22.96
N ALA A 62 -20.66 22.80 22.34
CA ALA A 62 -20.97 22.43 20.97
C ALA A 62 -19.91 22.96 19.99
N PHE A 63 -19.49 24.21 20.17
CA PHE A 63 -18.45 24.81 19.33
C PHE A 63 -17.10 24.11 19.45
N PHE A 64 -16.62 23.81 20.66
CA PHE A 64 -15.36 23.09 20.85
C PHE A 64 -15.45 21.66 20.35
N VAL A 65 -16.57 20.97 20.52
CA VAL A 65 -16.80 19.62 19.99
C VAL A 65 -16.76 19.63 18.47
N PHE A 66 -17.34 20.63 17.82
CA PHE A 66 -17.29 20.80 16.37
C PHE A 66 -15.86 21.00 15.86
N LEU A 67 -15.08 21.89 16.49
CA LEU A 67 -13.68 22.11 16.12
C LEU A 67 -12.83 20.83 16.30
N GLY A 68 -12.99 20.15 17.42
CA GLY A 68 -12.30 18.87 17.68
C GLY A 68 -12.72 17.79 16.68
N GLY A 69 -14.00 17.78 16.31
CA GLY A 69 -14.54 16.88 15.30
C GLY A 69 -13.93 17.08 13.91
N ILE A 70 -13.72 18.32 13.49
CA ILE A 70 -13.02 18.63 12.22
C ILE A 70 -11.62 17.98 12.21
N TYR A 71 -10.87 18.17 13.30
CA TYR A 71 -9.53 17.58 13.44
C TYR A 71 -9.58 16.03 13.42
N ALA A 72 -10.53 15.43 14.13
CA ALA A 72 -10.72 13.99 14.19
C ALA A 72 -11.04 13.40 12.80
N VAL A 73 -11.95 14.03 12.05
CA VAL A 73 -12.29 13.61 10.67
C VAL A 73 -11.07 13.75 9.77
N TRP A 74 -10.36 14.86 9.81
CA TRP A 74 -9.13 15.05 9.04
C TRP A 74 -8.09 13.97 9.35
N TYR A 75 -7.91 13.63 10.63
CA TYR A 75 -6.98 12.60 11.08
C TYR A 75 -7.36 11.21 10.54
N VAL A 76 -8.63 10.82 10.68
CA VAL A 76 -9.15 9.53 10.16
C VAL A 76 -8.98 9.43 8.65
N LEU A 77 -9.27 10.51 7.91
CA LEU A 77 -9.12 10.55 6.45
C LEU A 77 -7.65 10.45 6.02
N SER A 78 -6.75 11.02 6.81
CA SER A 78 -5.31 11.01 6.52
C SER A 78 -4.70 9.62 6.69
N ILE A 79 -5.09 8.88 7.73
CA ILE A 79 -4.58 7.51 7.99
C ILE A 79 -4.99 6.51 6.91
N GLN A 80 -6.12 6.74 6.23
CA GLN A 80 -6.60 5.84 5.16
C GLN A 80 -5.74 5.90 3.88
N LYS A 81 -4.88 6.90 3.74
CA LYS A 81 -3.95 7.01 2.61
C LYS A 81 -2.74 6.12 2.87
N VAL A 82 -2.72 4.99 2.21
CA VAL A 82 -1.62 4.01 2.28
C VAL A 82 -1.05 3.84 0.90
N ASP A 83 0.24 4.08 0.77
CA ASP A 83 1.01 3.82 -0.43
C ASP A 83 2.05 2.73 -0.13
N PHE A 84 2.40 1.95 -1.13
CA PHE A 84 3.49 0.98 -1.06
C PHE A 84 4.63 1.46 -1.95
N GLU A 85 5.83 1.31 -1.48
CA GLU A 85 7.05 1.70 -2.17
C GLU A 85 7.92 0.47 -2.34
N TYR A 86 8.27 0.17 -3.60
CA TYR A 86 9.19 -0.89 -3.96
C TYR A 86 10.48 -0.27 -4.43
N SER A 87 11.58 -0.77 -3.93
CA SER A 87 12.91 -0.32 -4.28
C SER A 87 13.81 -1.53 -4.54
N VAL A 88 14.40 -1.58 -5.71
CA VAL A 88 15.40 -2.59 -6.09
C VAL A 88 16.74 -1.92 -6.12
N SER A 89 17.67 -2.43 -5.32
CA SER A 89 19.06 -1.97 -5.25
C SER A 89 19.99 -3.18 -5.30
N GLY A 90 20.65 -3.40 -6.43
CA GLY A 90 21.42 -4.62 -6.65
C GLY A 90 20.55 -5.87 -6.46
N ASN A 91 20.98 -6.78 -5.58
CA ASN A 91 20.27 -8.03 -5.28
C ASN A 91 19.19 -7.89 -4.19
N GLU A 92 18.88 -6.69 -3.70
CA GLU A 92 17.91 -6.46 -2.62
C GLU A 92 16.62 -5.82 -3.15
N LEU A 93 15.48 -6.46 -2.86
CA LEU A 93 14.14 -5.88 -3.00
C LEU A 93 13.66 -5.42 -1.63
N THR A 94 13.50 -4.11 -1.45
CA THR A 94 12.92 -3.50 -0.25
C THR A 94 11.49 -3.09 -0.53
N VAL A 95 10.58 -3.50 0.35
CA VAL A 95 9.16 -3.11 0.31
C VAL A 95 8.84 -2.31 1.55
N ALA A 96 8.41 -1.07 1.35
CA ALA A 96 7.99 -0.16 2.41
C ALA A 96 6.52 0.22 2.27
N LYS A 97 5.89 0.52 3.41
CA LYS A 97 4.54 1.06 3.51
C LYS A 97 4.64 2.51 3.96
N VAL A 98 4.04 3.41 3.20
CA VAL A 98 3.95 4.84 3.53
C VAL A 98 2.52 5.14 3.95
N ILE A 99 2.34 5.61 5.18
CA ILE A 99 1.04 5.95 5.75
C ILE A 99 0.94 7.46 5.84
N ALA A 100 -0.17 8.02 5.31
CA ALA A 100 -0.47 9.45 5.35
C ALA A 100 0.64 10.35 4.74
N LEU A 101 1.47 9.81 3.83
CA LEU A 101 2.62 10.49 3.23
C LEU A 101 3.69 10.97 4.25
N ARG A 102 3.63 10.49 5.49
CA ARG A 102 4.51 10.95 6.59
C ARG A 102 5.28 9.81 7.24
N LYS A 103 4.67 8.65 7.40
CA LYS A 103 5.26 7.54 8.16
C LYS A 103 5.65 6.41 7.21
N ARG A 104 6.94 6.23 6.99
CA ARG A 104 7.52 5.12 6.23
C ARG A 104 7.84 3.97 7.18
N LYS A 105 7.36 2.77 6.87
CA LYS A 105 7.65 1.54 7.61
C LYS A 105 8.06 0.45 6.64
N ASN A 106 9.26 -0.07 6.77
CA ASN A 106 9.69 -1.22 5.99
C ASN A 106 8.83 -2.43 6.38
N ILE A 107 8.27 -3.10 5.38
CA ILE A 107 7.46 -4.31 5.52
C ILE A 107 8.38 -5.53 5.47
N CYS A 108 9.20 -5.61 4.43
CA CYS A 108 10.17 -6.69 4.23
C CYS A 108 11.34 -6.21 3.37
N LYS A 109 12.46 -6.90 3.54
CA LYS A 109 13.64 -6.86 2.68
C LYS A 109 13.94 -8.28 2.25
N ILE A 110 14.14 -8.47 0.97
CA ILE A 110 14.27 -9.79 0.34
C ILE A 110 15.49 -9.76 -0.56
N GLN A 111 16.33 -10.76 -0.42
CA GLN A 111 17.38 -11.02 -1.42
C GLN A 111 16.74 -11.65 -2.65
N ILE A 112 16.88 -11.02 -3.81
CA ILE A 112 16.18 -11.43 -5.04
C ILE A 112 16.59 -12.84 -5.47
N ASN A 113 17.84 -13.25 -5.24
CA ASN A 113 18.33 -14.59 -5.50
C ASN A 113 17.73 -15.67 -4.59
N GLU A 114 17.15 -15.29 -3.43
CA GLU A 114 16.48 -16.21 -2.49
C GLU A 114 15.00 -16.42 -2.84
N ILE A 115 14.50 -15.75 -3.87
CA ILE A 115 13.13 -15.95 -4.34
C ILE A 115 13.04 -17.34 -4.99
N GLU A 116 12.24 -18.22 -4.38
CA GLU A 116 12.01 -19.59 -4.86
C GLU A 116 11.06 -19.61 -6.06
N ARG A 117 10.02 -18.77 -6.03
CA ARG A 117 9.01 -18.63 -7.09
C ARG A 117 8.56 -17.19 -7.22
N LEU A 118 8.32 -16.77 -8.46
CA LEU A 118 7.69 -15.48 -8.79
C LEU A 118 6.67 -15.73 -9.89
N GLU A 119 5.41 -15.69 -9.54
CA GLU A 119 4.30 -16.05 -10.42
C GLU A 119 3.25 -14.95 -10.45
N LYS A 120 2.50 -14.88 -11.54
CA LYS A 120 1.36 -13.97 -11.71
C LYS A 120 0.04 -14.66 -11.34
N ASP A 121 -0.01 -15.98 -11.44
CA ASP A 121 -1.17 -16.79 -11.07
C ASP A 121 -1.06 -17.24 -9.60
N ASP A 122 -2.16 -17.15 -8.88
CA ASP A 122 -2.26 -17.53 -7.46
C ASP A 122 -2.67 -18.99 -7.25
N THR A 123 -3.00 -19.72 -8.32
CA THR A 123 -3.63 -21.06 -8.25
C THR A 123 -2.75 -22.09 -7.56
N GLU A 124 -1.47 -22.18 -7.94
CA GLU A 124 -0.51 -23.08 -7.31
C GLU A 124 -0.05 -22.58 -5.94
N ILE A 125 0.08 -21.25 -5.80
CA ILE A 125 0.54 -20.61 -4.58
C ILE A 125 -0.46 -20.77 -3.44
N LYS A 126 -1.76 -20.73 -3.72
CA LYS A 126 -2.84 -20.95 -2.73
C LYS A 126 -2.82 -22.34 -2.09
N LYS A 127 -2.26 -23.33 -2.77
CA LYS A 127 -2.10 -24.69 -2.24
C LYS A 127 -0.97 -24.83 -1.22
N MET A 128 -0.08 -23.81 -1.17
CA MET A 128 1.10 -23.82 -0.30
C MET A 128 0.76 -23.22 1.07
N ARG A 129 1.47 -23.68 2.10
CA ARG A 129 1.38 -23.09 3.45
C ARG A 129 2.53 -22.11 3.65
N PHE A 130 2.20 -20.91 4.11
CA PHE A 130 3.15 -19.84 4.44
C PHE A 130 3.05 -19.52 5.92
N LEU A 131 4.19 -19.31 6.56
CA LEU A 131 4.25 -18.87 7.95
C LEU A 131 3.89 -17.37 8.07
N LYS A 132 4.20 -16.59 7.03
CA LYS A 132 3.85 -15.17 6.97
C LYS A 132 3.54 -14.73 5.55
N THR A 133 2.48 -13.91 5.41
CA THR A 133 2.12 -13.28 4.14
C THR A 133 2.24 -11.77 4.27
N PHE A 134 3.02 -11.16 3.39
CA PHE A 134 3.17 -9.72 3.27
C PHE A 134 2.33 -9.24 2.09
N ILE A 135 1.36 -8.35 2.36
CA ILE A 135 0.46 -7.82 1.35
C ILE A 135 0.84 -6.37 1.10
N ALA A 136 1.43 -6.12 -0.05
CA ALA A 136 1.85 -4.82 -0.50
C ALA A 136 1.24 -4.45 -1.87
N ALA A 137 0.27 -5.21 -2.35
CA ALA A 137 -0.39 -4.99 -3.63
C ALA A 137 -1.28 -3.75 -3.64
N ARG A 138 -1.44 -3.15 -4.82
CA ARG A 138 -2.37 -2.05 -5.08
C ARG A 138 -3.81 -2.44 -4.74
N ASP A 139 -4.24 -3.55 -5.29
CA ASP A 139 -5.51 -4.19 -5.00
C ASP A 139 -5.33 -5.72 -4.96
N ILE A 140 -5.75 -6.33 -3.86
CA ILE A 140 -5.62 -7.79 -3.68
C ILE A 140 -6.57 -8.53 -4.62
N ASP A 141 -7.69 -7.90 -4.95
CA ASP A 141 -8.76 -8.50 -5.75
C ASP A 141 -8.46 -8.38 -7.27
N ALA A 142 -7.52 -7.51 -7.67
CA ALA A 142 -7.05 -7.37 -9.06
C ALA A 142 -6.01 -8.44 -9.40
N LYS A 143 -6.45 -9.64 -9.75
CA LYS A 143 -5.58 -10.80 -10.00
C LYS A 143 -4.57 -10.58 -11.13
N ASP A 144 -4.96 -9.82 -12.17
CA ASP A 144 -4.13 -9.63 -13.35
C ASP A 144 -2.95 -8.67 -13.17
N GLU A 145 -2.94 -7.87 -12.10
CA GLU A 145 -1.87 -6.91 -11.81
C GLU A 145 -0.90 -7.42 -10.74
N ASN A 146 -1.27 -8.43 -9.97
CA ASN A 146 -0.53 -8.88 -8.81
C ASN A 146 0.50 -9.95 -9.17
N TYR A 147 1.63 -9.87 -8.49
CA TYR A 147 2.69 -10.87 -8.50
C TYR A 147 2.86 -11.47 -7.11
N PHE A 148 3.19 -12.74 -7.09
CA PHE A 148 3.32 -13.56 -5.90
C PHE A 148 4.76 -14.06 -5.81
N ALA A 149 5.54 -13.52 -4.88
CA ALA A 149 6.91 -13.94 -4.63
C ALA A 149 6.97 -14.83 -3.38
N VAL A 150 7.44 -16.05 -3.56
CA VAL A 150 7.71 -17.00 -2.47
C VAL A 150 9.20 -16.95 -2.15
N PHE A 151 9.53 -16.71 -0.90
CA PHE A 151 10.91 -16.61 -0.43
C PHE A 151 11.06 -17.15 0.98
N ASN A 152 12.27 -17.47 1.38
CA ASN A 152 12.58 -17.93 2.72
C ASN A 152 13.22 -16.77 3.53
N SER A 153 12.58 -16.41 4.64
CA SER A 153 13.07 -15.37 5.53
C SER A 153 13.75 -15.98 6.75
N PRO A 154 14.96 -15.53 7.13
CA PRO A 154 15.64 -16.04 8.33
C PRO A 154 14.79 -15.88 9.61
N ALA A 155 13.96 -14.82 9.69
CA ALA A 155 13.14 -14.53 10.85
C ALA A 155 11.79 -15.27 10.88
N TYR A 156 11.23 -15.60 9.71
CA TYR A 156 9.84 -16.09 9.61
C TYR A 156 9.69 -17.39 8.80
N GLY A 157 10.80 -17.95 8.28
CA GLY A 157 10.75 -19.12 7.42
C GLY A 157 10.12 -18.81 6.06
N ARG A 158 9.31 -19.72 5.54
CA ARG A 158 8.70 -19.58 4.20
C ARG A 158 7.61 -18.53 4.19
N CYS A 159 7.83 -17.48 3.42
CA CYS A 159 6.99 -16.28 3.32
C CYS A 159 6.43 -16.09 1.92
N LEU A 160 5.30 -15.40 1.84
CA LEU A 160 4.68 -14.93 0.61
C LEU A 160 4.65 -13.41 0.60
N LEU A 161 5.14 -12.80 -0.48
CA LEU A 161 4.92 -11.38 -0.79
C LEU A 161 3.94 -11.26 -1.96
N VAL A 162 2.86 -10.51 -1.76
CA VAL A 162 1.92 -10.12 -2.81
C VAL A 162 2.14 -8.65 -3.12
N PHE A 163 2.53 -8.32 -4.37
CA PHE A 163 2.88 -6.97 -4.77
C PHE A 163 2.52 -6.70 -6.23
N THR A 164 2.48 -5.42 -6.63
CA THR A 164 2.11 -4.99 -7.99
C THR A 164 3.27 -4.21 -8.61
N PRO A 165 4.34 -4.91 -9.08
CA PRO A 165 5.49 -4.26 -9.68
C PRO A 165 5.19 -3.77 -11.09
N ASN A 166 5.82 -2.64 -11.49
CA ASN A 166 5.89 -2.21 -12.88
C ASN A 166 7.04 -2.94 -13.62
N GLU A 167 7.14 -2.66 -14.91
CA GLU A 167 8.20 -3.26 -15.75
C GLU A 167 9.61 -2.85 -15.30
N ASP A 168 9.79 -1.63 -14.78
CA ASP A 168 11.10 -1.16 -14.31
C ASP A 168 11.60 -1.96 -13.10
N ILE A 169 10.70 -2.26 -12.14
CA ILE A 169 11.01 -3.10 -10.98
C ILE A 169 11.31 -4.53 -11.42
N LEU A 170 10.48 -5.10 -12.31
CA LEU A 170 10.69 -6.45 -12.84
C LEU A 170 12.01 -6.56 -13.62
N ASN A 171 12.33 -5.56 -14.44
CA ASN A 171 13.60 -5.51 -15.18
C ASN A 171 14.80 -5.33 -14.24
N GLY A 172 14.66 -4.55 -13.17
CA GLY A 172 15.69 -4.44 -12.13
C GLY A 172 15.94 -5.73 -11.37
N MET A 173 14.89 -6.53 -11.14
CA MET A 173 15.00 -7.83 -10.48
C MET A 173 15.59 -8.92 -11.40
N LYS A 174 15.33 -8.84 -12.70
CA LYS A 174 15.67 -9.89 -13.70
C LYS A 174 17.10 -10.40 -13.65
N PRO A 175 18.16 -9.55 -13.53
CA PRO A 175 19.54 -10.01 -13.49
C PRO A 175 19.87 -10.89 -12.26
N HIS A 176 19.11 -10.74 -11.19
CA HIS A 176 19.36 -11.38 -9.89
C HIS A 176 18.41 -12.57 -9.62
N LEU A 177 17.36 -12.73 -10.45
CA LEU A 177 16.44 -13.86 -10.36
C LEU A 177 17.06 -15.16 -10.85
N ASN A 178 16.61 -16.28 -10.30
CA ASN A 178 16.96 -17.62 -10.79
C ASN A 178 16.56 -17.77 -12.26
N LYS A 179 17.42 -18.39 -13.07
CA LYS A 179 17.21 -18.60 -14.52
C LYS A 179 15.85 -19.26 -14.84
N ASN A 180 15.40 -20.20 -14.03
CA ASN A 180 14.10 -20.86 -14.22
C ASN A 180 12.92 -19.89 -14.08
N ILE A 181 12.98 -18.98 -13.11
CA ILE A 181 11.95 -17.93 -12.90
C ILE A 181 11.97 -16.96 -14.08
N VAL A 182 13.15 -16.56 -14.54
CA VAL A 182 13.29 -15.64 -15.68
C VAL A 182 12.66 -16.24 -16.94
N VAL A 183 12.94 -17.53 -17.23
CA VAL A 183 12.36 -18.23 -18.38
C VAL A 183 10.84 -18.31 -18.26
N GLN A 184 10.33 -18.69 -17.09
CA GLN A 184 8.89 -18.84 -16.86
C GLN A 184 8.14 -17.50 -16.97
N LEU A 185 8.68 -16.43 -16.37
CA LEU A 185 7.99 -15.15 -16.27
C LEU A 185 8.12 -14.29 -17.54
N PHE A 186 9.29 -14.27 -18.18
CA PHE A 186 9.58 -13.34 -19.27
C PHE A 186 9.52 -13.98 -20.66
N TYR A 187 9.75 -15.29 -20.79
CA TYR A 187 9.81 -15.97 -22.11
C TYR A 187 8.54 -16.76 -22.42
N LYS A 188 7.88 -17.44 -21.46
CA LYS A 188 6.58 -18.08 -21.70
C LYS A 188 5.48 -17.09 -22.04
N ARG A 189 5.53 -15.86 -21.51
CA ARG A 189 4.55 -14.80 -21.79
C ARG A 189 4.61 -14.29 -23.24
N LYS A 190 5.69 -14.53 -23.98
CA LYS A 190 5.84 -14.11 -25.38
C LYS A 190 5.23 -15.09 -26.38
N MET A 191 4.82 -16.27 -25.91
CA MET A 191 4.27 -17.36 -26.74
C MET A 191 2.76 -17.59 -26.52
N SER A 192 2.12 -16.87 -25.64
CA SER A 192 0.67 -16.86 -25.38
C SER A 192 0.06 -15.51 -25.82
#